data_3de960b7171e575b6b068f6c19cfbfa2
#
_entry.id   3de960b7171e575b6b068f6c19cfbfa2
#
_cell.length_a   1.000
_cell.length_b   1.000
_cell.length_c   1.000
_cell.angle_alpha   90.00
_cell.angle_beta   90.00
_cell.angle_gamma   90.00
#
_symmetry.space_group_name_H-M   'P 1'
#
loop_
_entity.id
_entity.type
_entity.pdbx_description
1 polymer ?
#
loop_
_entity_poly.entity_id
_entity_poly.type
_entity_poly.pdbx_seq_one_letter_code
_entity_poly.pdbx_strand_id
1 'polypeptide(L)'
;MKRAILFTIIILQLSASYAQKILSPSGIIDVNFELNERGVPTYYVGYKNKPVVKPSHLGLELNGQPDLMDGFEVVKTSTSSFDEIWKPVWGEVKNIRNHYNELLIELRQPKTDRYMNIRFRVYDDGLGLRYEFPSQKELIYFIVKEEHTQFAMTGNHTAWWIPGDYDTQEYDYTESHLSEIRKLMPEAYTDNLSQTKFSDTGVQTSLQMKTDDGLYINLHEAALIDYSCMHLNLDDKNLIFESWLTPDAQGNKGRLQAPCHSPWRTIIVSDDARDILSSKLILNLNEPCKLEDTSWIKPVKYIGVWWEMIAGNRPWAYTWDFPSVKLGETDYSKAKPNGQHPANTKNVKRYIDFAATHGFDQVLVEGWNIGWEDWFGKMKDYVFDFMTPYPDFDLPGLNEYAHNKNVKLMMYHETSSSVRNYERHMEEAYSLMNKYGYNAVK
;
A
#
# COMPACT_ATOMS: atom_id res chain seq x y z
N MET A 1 -1.20 42.80 67.56
CA MET A 1 -1.47 42.53 66.11
C MET A 1 -0.27 41.73 65.59
N LYS A 2 -0.44 40.38 65.44
CA LYS A 2 0.58 39.52 64.88
C LYS A 2 0.22 39.34 63.35
N ARG A 3 1.14 39.81 62.46
CA ARG A 3 1.03 39.60 61.00
C ARG A 3 1.54 38.20 60.69
N ALA A 4 0.66 37.32 60.14
CA ALA A 4 1.04 36.07 59.58
C ALA A 4 1.50 36.33 58.13
N ILE A 5 2.74 35.95 57.82
CA ILE A 5 3.29 35.97 56.47
C ILE A 5 2.97 34.60 55.85
N LEU A 6 2.11 34.60 54.83
CA LEU A 6 1.77 33.38 54.04
C LEU A 6 2.87 33.19 52.98
N PHE A 7 3.68 32.15 53.11
CA PHE A 7 4.61 31.73 52.07
C PHE A 7 3.87 30.85 51.09
N THR A 8 3.62 31.38 49.88
CA THR A 8 3.12 30.57 48.75
C THR A 8 4.31 29.86 48.10
N ILE A 9 4.41 28.55 48.30
CA ILE A 9 5.37 27.70 47.61
C ILE A 9 4.80 27.45 46.19
N ILE A 10 5.39 28.10 45.20
CA ILE A 10 5.14 27.77 43.79
C ILE A 10 5.97 26.52 43.47
N ILE A 11 5.32 25.36 43.40
CA ILE A 11 5.93 24.14 42.87
C ILE A 11 5.99 24.31 41.36
N LEU A 12 7.15 24.69 40.85
CA LEU A 12 7.44 24.51 39.41
C LEU A 12 7.49 23.00 39.13
N GLN A 13 6.45 22.46 38.51
CA GLN A 13 6.55 21.16 37.88
C GLN A 13 7.50 21.32 36.68
N LEU A 14 8.74 20.92 36.82
CA LEU A 14 9.63 20.65 35.70
C LEU A 14 9.04 19.42 34.98
N SER A 15 8.36 19.64 33.88
CA SER A 15 8.04 18.59 32.93
C SER A 15 9.36 18.10 32.32
N ALA A 16 9.87 16.98 32.79
CA ALA A 16 11.03 16.34 32.20
C ALA A 16 10.60 15.88 30.79
N SER A 17 11.20 16.44 29.73
CA SER A 17 11.04 15.91 28.39
C SER A 17 11.60 14.50 28.38
N TYR A 18 10.77 13.55 28.01
CA TYR A 18 11.17 12.15 27.91
C TYR A 18 11.78 11.91 26.53
N ALA A 19 13.04 11.49 26.48
CA ALA A 19 13.75 11.18 25.24
C ALA A 19 14.34 9.76 25.28
N GLN A 20 14.21 9.04 24.22
CA GLN A 20 14.80 7.71 24.01
C GLN A 20 15.52 7.64 22.68
N LYS A 21 16.65 6.94 22.63
CA LYS A 21 17.45 6.73 21.44
C LYS A 21 17.66 5.24 21.21
N ILE A 22 17.56 4.80 19.95
CA ILE A 22 17.92 3.46 19.51
C ILE A 22 18.83 3.56 18.29
N LEU A 23 19.78 2.64 18.18
CA LEU A 23 20.71 2.53 17.05
C LEU A 23 20.39 1.28 16.22
N SER A 24 20.71 1.30 14.93
CA SER A 24 20.77 0.08 14.13
C SER A 24 21.86 -0.87 14.64
N PRO A 25 21.88 -2.15 14.24
CA PRO A 25 22.89 -3.11 14.70
C PRO A 25 24.33 -2.66 14.52
N SER A 26 24.64 -2.02 13.40
CA SER A 26 25.99 -1.45 13.14
C SER A 26 26.20 -0.04 13.70
N GLY A 27 25.13 0.59 14.22
CA GLY A 27 25.17 1.95 14.75
C GLY A 27 25.15 3.08 13.72
N ILE A 28 24.92 2.78 12.43
CA ILE A 28 24.94 3.80 11.36
C ILE A 28 23.65 4.58 11.24
N ILE A 29 22.52 4.01 11.68
CA ILE A 29 21.23 4.69 11.78
C ILE A 29 20.88 4.90 13.23
N ASP A 30 20.41 6.08 13.56
CA ASP A 30 19.86 6.39 14.88
C ASP A 30 18.44 6.93 14.76
N VAL A 31 17.58 6.45 15.65
CA VAL A 31 16.20 6.92 15.82
C VAL A 31 16.06 7.46 17.23
N ASN A 32 15.52 8.64 17.32
CA ASN A 32 15.25 9.29 18.59
C ASN A 32 13.75 9.52 18.69
N PHE A 33 13.20 9.28 19.87
CA PHE A 33 11.81 9.50 20.21
C PHE A 33 11.70 10.41 21.42
N GLU A 34 10.77 11.34 21.41
CA GLU A 34 10.47 12.21 22.53
C GLU A 34 8.98 12.55 22.65
N LEU A 35 8.53 12.90 23.83
CA LEU A 35 7.27 13.61 24.05
C LEU A 35 7.57 15.08 24.30
N ASN A 36 6.92 15.96 23.54
CA ASN A 36 6.99 17.38 23.84
C ASN A 36 6.16 17.76 25.09
N GLU A 37 6.19 19.02 25.49
CA GLU A 37 5.48 19.53 26.69
C GLU A 37 3.97 19.28 26.68
N ARG A 38 3.37 19.09 25.49
CA ARG A 38 1.95 18.76 25.33
C ARG A 38 1.70 17.25 25.28
N GLY A 39 2.72 16.43 25.40
CA GLY A 39 2.61 14.98 25.25
C GLY A 39 2.37 14.54 23.80
N VAL A 40 2.89 15.27 22.80
CA VAL A 40 2.84 14.87 21.38
C VAL A 40 4.01 13.95 21.10
N PRO A 41 3.77 12.71 20.60
CA PRO A 41 4.85 11.83 20.19
C PRO A 41 5.60 12.41 18.99
N THR A 42 6.93 12.46 19.10
CA THR A 42 7.80 13.06 18.10
C THR A 42 9.02 12.16 17.89
N TYR A 43 9.46 12.00 16.65
CA TYR A 43 10.65 11.24 16.32
C TYR A 43 11.55 12.00 15.34
N TYR A 44 12.82 11.62 15.27
CA TYR A 44 13.77 12.08 14.27
C TYR A 44 14.81 11.01 13.97
N VAL A 45 15.41 11.08 12.78
CA VAL A 45 16.26 10.02 12.23
C VAL A 45 17.59 10.59 11.75
N GLY A 46 18.68 9.93 12.10
CA GLY A 46 20.03 10.21 11.61
C GLY A 46 20.64 9.01 10.88
N TYR A 47 21.53 9.29 9.94
CA TYR A 47 22.35 8.31 9.22
C TYR A 47 23.81 8.78 9.17
N LYS A 48 24.73 7.98 9.74
CA LYS A 48 26.17 8.31 9.80
C LYS A 48 26.43 9.75 10.32
N ASN A 49 25.71 10.13 11.39
CA ASN A 49 25.71 11.47 12.01
C ASN A 49 25.17 12.61 11.12
N LYS A 50 24.51 12.32 10.02
CA LYS A 50 23.77 13.30 9.21
C LYS A 50 22.27 13.19 9.53
N PRO A 51 21.53 14.31 9.65
CA PRO A 51 20.08 14.26 9.82
C PRO A 51 19.41 13.77 8.52
N VAL A 52 18.42 12.87 8.66
CA VAL A 52 17.60 12.33 7.57
C VAL A 52 16.18 12.82 7.67
N VAL A 53 15.58 12.71 8.85
CA VAL A 53 14.26 13.23 9.18
C VAL A 53 14.40 14.11 10.41
N LYS A 54 13.92 15.35 10.30
CA LYS A 54 13.84 16.31 11.41
C LYS A 54 12.72 15.92 12.38
N PRO A 55 12.59 16.54 13.57
CA PRO A 55 11.48 16.27 14.48
C PRO A 55 10.14 16.26 13.76
N SER A 56 9.47 15.12 13.81
CA SER A 56 8.25 14.77 13.08
C SER A 56 7.23 14.17 14.04
N HIS A 57 6.00 14.66 13.98
CA HIS A 57 4.93 14.25 14.89
C HIS A 57 4.31 12.92 14.45
N LEU A 58 3.75 12.21 15.41
CA LEU A 58 3.03 10.97 15.26
C LEU A 58 1.66 11.07 15.95
N GLY A 59 0.62 10.47 15.35
CA GLY A 59 -0.70 10.40 15.97
C GLY A 59 -1.79 10.01 15.00
N LEU A 60 -3.00 9.87 15.54
CA LEU A 60 -4.21 9.54 14.76
C LEU A 60 -5.38 10.43 15.16
N GLU A 61 -6.10 10.93 14.17
CA GLU A 61 -7.41 11.55 14.32
C GLU A 61 -8.47 10.45 14.26
N LEU A 62 -9.42 10.45 15.21
CA LEU A 62 -10.45 9.43 15.31
C LEU A 62 -11.82 10.01 14.97
N ASN A 63 -12.67 9.23 14.31
CA ASN A 63 -14.03 9.63 14.02
C ASN A 63 -14.94 9.40 15.24
N GLY A 64 -15.55 10.49 15.74
CA GLY A 64 -16.51 10.44 16.84
C GLY A 64 -15.94 10.12 18.23
N GLN A 65 -14.62 10.13 18.37
CA GLN A 65 -13.91 9.90 19.64
C GLN A 65 -12.78 10.93 19.79
N PRO A 66 -12.28 11.19 21.01
CA PRO A 66 -11.08 12.01 21.20
C PRO A 66 -9.87 11.45 20.45
N ASP A 67 -9.06 12.31 19.88
CA ASP A 67 -7.90 11.92 19.08
C ASP A 67 -6.76 11.30 19.90
N LEU A 68 -5.88 10.60 19.20
CA LEU A 68 -4.63 10.04 19.72
C LEU A 68 -3.45 10.86 19.18
N MET A 69 -3.48 12.18 19.38
CA MET A 69 -2.51 13.14 18.85
C MET A 69 -1.58 13.72 19.92
N ASP A 70 -2.10 13.95 21.12
CA ASP A 70 -1.38 14.61 22.23
C ASP A 70 -1.86 14.11 23.60
N GLY A 71 -1.34 14.74 24.66
CA GLY A 71 -1.71 14.43 26.03
C GLY A 71 -1.18 13.08 26.52
N PHE A 72 -0.19 12.53 25.85
CA PHE A 72 0.42 11.26 26.25
C PHE A 72 1.45 11.44 27.36
N GLU A 73 1.55 10.40 28.16
CA GLU A 73 2.68 10.12 29.07
C GLU A 73 3.29 8.76 28.69
N VAL A 74 4.60 8.60 28.92
CA VAL A 74 5.26 7.31 28.74
C VAL A 74 5.03 6.44 29.95
N VAL A 75 4.42 5.27 29.75
CA VAL A 75 4.21 4.28 30.80
C VAL A 75 5.45 3.40 30.95
N LYS A 76 6.00 2.97 29.81
CA LYS A 76 7.14 2.05 29.77
C LYS A 76 7.86 2.13 28.44
N THR A 77 9.16 1.82 28.46
CA THR A 77 9.94 1.53 27.26
C THR A 77 10.68 0.21 27.41
N SER A 78 10.86 -0.45 26.29
CA SER A 78 11.67 -1.67 26.20
C SER A 78 12.46 -1.69 24.90
N THR A 79 13.66 -2.27 24.96
CA THR A 79 14.50 -2.51 23.79
C THR A 79 14.80 -3.99 23.65
N SER A 80 14.94 -4.45 22.43
CA SER A 80 15.35 -5.81 22.09
C SER A 80 16.18 -5.82 20.83
N SER A 81 16.83 -6.94 20.53
CA SER A 81 17.57 -7.18 19.29
C SER A 81 17.12 -8.51 18.69
N PHE A 82 17.14 -8.60 17.38
CA PHE A 82 16.75 -9.80 16.65
C PHE A 82 17.71 -10.05 15.50
N ASP A 83 18.08 -11.29 15.26
CA ASP A 83 18.96 -11.69 14.16
C ASP A 83 18.64 -13.12 13.74
N GLU A 84 18.11 -13.28 12.55
CA GLU A 84 17.87 -14.59 11.94
C GLU A 84 18.08 -14.57 10.44
N ILE A 85 18.20 -15.74 9.83
CA ILE A 85 18.20 -15.93 8.37
C ILE A 85 16.97 -16.76 8.02
N TRP A 86 16.11 -16.21 7.17
CA TRP A 86 14.93 -16.89 6.67
C TRP A 86 14.98 -17.07 5.15
N LYS A 87 14.10 -17.90 4.62
CA LYS A 87 14.02 -18.21 3.19
C LYS A 87 12.65 -17.78 2.67
N PRO A 88 12.57 -16.90 1.68
CA PRO A 88 11.31 -16.62 1.02
C PRO A 88 10.83 -17.82 0.22
N VAL A 89 9.52 -17.94 0.01
CA VAL A 89 8.93 -18.98 -0.86
C VAL A 89 9.48 -18.86 -2.27
N TRP A 90 9.48 -17.64 -2.80
CA TRP A 90 10.09 -17.23 -4.06
C TRP A 90 10.73 -15.85 -3.91
N GLY A 91 11.67 -15.52 -4.77
CA GLY A 91 12.31 -14.22 -4.77
C GLY A 91 13.69 -14.23 -5.44
N GLU A 92 14.30 -13.06 -5.50
CA GLU A 92 15.61 -12.84 -6.13
C GLU A 92 16.76 -13.48 -5.33
N VAL A 93 16.58 -13.63 -4.02
CA VAL A 93 17.62 -14.15 -3.11
C VAL A 93 17.09 -15.34 -2.32
N LYS A 94 17.99 -16.32 -2.11
CA LYS A 94 17.62 -17.55 -1.40
C LYS A 94 17.55 -17.39 0.11
N ASN A 95 18.35 -16.50 0.69
CA ASN A 95 18.44 -16.28 2.12
C ASN A 95 18.35 -14.78 2.39
N ILE A 96 17.50 -14.40 3.32
CA ILE A 96 17.32 -13.01 3.76
C ILE A 96 17.67 -12.96 5.26
N ARG A 97 18.60 -12.05 5.62
CA ARG A 97 18.87 -11.78 7.04
C ARG A 97 17.87 -10.75 7.54
N ASN A 98 17.23 -11.08 8.66
CA ASN A 98 16.36 -10.19 9.40
C ASN A 98 17.08 -9.79 10.69
N HIS A 99 17.77 -8.64 10.65
CA HIS A 99 18.64 -8.18 11.74
C HIS A 99 18.33 -6.73 12.10
N TYR A 100 17.76 -6.52 13.29
CA TYR A 100 17.33 -5.21 13.76
C TYR A 100 17.48 -5.07 15.27
N ASN A 101 17.52 -3.81 15.72
CA ASN A 101 17.21 -3.44 17.09
C ASN A 101 15.81 -2.83 17.16
N GLU A 102 15.07 -3.13 18.22
CA GLU A 102 13.68 -2.72 18.42
C GLU A 102 13.53 -1.84 19.65
N LEU A 103 12.75 -0.77 19.51
CA LEU A 103 12.30 0.09 20.61
C LEU A 103 10.78 0.09 20.64
N LEU A 104 10.21 -0.31 21.77
CA LEU A 104 8.78 -0.20 22.05
C LEU A 104 8.55 0.86 23.12
N ILE A 105 7.66 1.82 22.82
CA ILE A 105 7.21 2.87 23.71
C ILE A 105 5.73 2.67 24.00
N GLU A 106 5.39 2.39 25.25
CA GLU A 106 4.02 2.26 25.72
C GLU A 106 3.53 3.62 26.22
N LEU A 107 2.52 4.17 25.56
CA LEU A 107 1.95 5.49 25.85
C LEU A 107 0.54 5.35 26.43
N ARG A 108 0.18 6.28 27.31
CA ARG A 108 -1.16 6.43 27.87
C ARG A 108 -1.60 7.88 27.80
N GLN A 109 -2.87 8.12 27.46
CA GLN A 109 -3.52 9.42 27.64
C GLN A 109 -4.27 9.41 28.98
N PRO A 110 -3.79 10.09 30.05
CA PRO A 110 -4.43 10.06 31.36
C PRO A 110 -5.87 10.53 31.38
N LYS A 111 -6.24 11.51 30.52
CA LYS A 111 -7.60 12.06 30.46
C LYS A 111 -8.65 11.07 29.97
N THR A 112 -8.27 10.17 29.06
CA THR A 112 -9.17 9.20 28.42
C THR A 112 -8.92 7.79 28.87
N ASP A 113 -7.86 7.55 29.61
CA ASP A 113 -7.33 6.22 30.04
C ASP A 113 -7.09 5.27 28.87
N ARG A 114 -6.64 5.82 27.70
CA ARG A 114 -6.38 5.07 26.50
C ARG A 114 -4.91 4.86 26.28
N TYR A 115 -4.57 3.73 25.71
CA TYR A 115 -3.21 3.28 25.46
C TYR A 115 -2.95 3.17 23.97
N MET A 116 -1.77 3.62 23.55
CA MET A 116 -1.23 3.47 22.21
C MET A 116 0.27 3.22 22.33
N ASN A 117 0.79 2.22 21.68
CA ASN A 117 2.21 1.95 21.64
C ASN A 117 2.78 2.41 20.30
N ILE A 118 4.05 2.85 20.32
CA ILE A 118 4.82 3.11 19.11
C ILE A 118 6.00 2.16 19.12
N ARG A 119 6.14 1.41 18.02
CA ARG A 119 7.22 0.45 17.82
C ARG A 119 8.11 0.89 16.68
N PHE A 120 9.42 0.92 16.94
CA PHE A 120 10.45 1.10 15.92
C PHE A 120 11.27 -0.17 15.79
N ARG A 121 11.50 -0.62 14.54
CA ARG A 121 12.52 -1.60 14.17
C ARG A 121 13.55 -0.92 13.30
N VAL A 122 14.79 -0.90 13.76
CA VAL A 122 15.88 -0.17 13.12
C VAL A 122 16.91 -1.16 12.58
N TYR A 123 17.04 -1.17 11.26
CA TYR A 123 17.96 -1.99 10.47
C TYR A 123 19.15 -1.13 10.01
N ASP A 124 20.17 -1.74 9.39
CA ASP A 124 21.30 -0.99 8.86
C ASP A 124 20.99 -0.28 7.53
N ASP A 125 19.91 -0.66 6.84
CA ASP A 125 19.44 -0.06 5.60
C ASP A 125 18.19 0.84 5.76
N GLY A 126 17.63 0.93 6.98
CA GLY A 126 16.45 1.73 7.23
C GLY A 126 15.72 1.39 8.52
N LEU A 127 14.48 1.82 8.60
CA LEU A 127 13.62 1.53 9.74
C LEU A 127 12.16 1.38 9.33
N GLY A 128 11.40 0.69 10.19
CA GLY A 128 9.95 0.73 10.21
C GLY A 128 9.44 1.28 11.54
N LEU A 129 8.38 2.06 11.51
CA LEU A 129 7.61 2.46 12.68
C LEU A 129 6.14 2.10 12.49
N ARG A 130 5.44 1.72 13.57
CA ARG A 130 4.01 1.48 13.55
C ARG A 130 3.34 1.81 14.88
N TYR A 131 2.03 2.02 14.81
CA TYR A 131 1.17 2.15 15.98
C TYR A 131 0.63 0.77 16.37
N GLU A 132 0.57 0.50 17.68
CA GLU A 132 -0.04 -0.71 18.23
C GLU A 132 -1.05 -0.32 19.31
N PHE A 133 -2.21 -0.94 19.27
CA PHE A 133 -3.30 -0.70 20.21
C PHE A 133 -3.52 -1.95 21.05
N PRO A 134 -3.05 -1.98 22.31
CA PRO A 134 -3.22 -3.14 23.17
C PRO A 134 -4.69 -3.36 23.52
N SER A 135 -5.01 -4.55 24.04
CA SER A 135 -6.33 -4.82 24.62
C SER A 135 -6.60 -3.86 25.79
N GLN A 136 -7.68 -3.10 25.74
CA GLN A 136 -8.03 -2.06 26.68
C GLN A 136 -9.55 -1.82 26.72
N LYS A 137 -10.07 -1.18 27.76
CA LYS A 137 -11.50 -0.92 27.94
C LYS A 137 -11.99 0.31 27.16
N GLU A 138 -11.18 1.37 27.15
CA GLU A 138 -11.59 2.70 26.68
C GLU A 138 -11.35 2.93 25.17
N LEU A 139 -10.81 1.90 24.47
CA LEU A 139 -10.61 1.91 23.01
C LEU A 139 -10.71 0.48 22.46
N ILE A 140 -11.93 -0.06 22.38
CA ILE A 140 -12.18 -1.41 21.85
C ILE A 140 -12.40 -1.34 20.34
N TYR A 141 -13.39 -0.54 19.90
CA TYR A 141 -13.69 -0.29 18.50
C TYR A 141 -13.49 1.19 18.20
N PHE A 142 -12.79 1.49 17.14
CA PHE A 142 -12.56 2.86 16.73
C PHE A 142 -12.37 2.99 15.22
N ILE A 143 -12.63 4.19 14.73
CA ILE A 143 -12.51 4.52 13.32
C ILE A 143 -11.42 5.58 13.18
N VAL A 144 -10.40 5.26 12.40
CA VAL A 144 -9.37 6.20 12.01
C VAL A 144 -9.95 7.14 10.96
N LYS A 145 -9.92 8.43 11.24
CA LYS A 145 -10.30 9.48 10.30
C LYS A 145 -9.10 9.90 9.46
N GLU A 146 -7.94 10.09 10.11
CA GLU A 146 -6.65 10.30 9.44
C GLU A 146 -5.49 9.85 10.34
N GLU A 147 -4.39 9.48 9.71
CA GLU A 147 -3.11 9.20 10.35
C GLU A 147 -2.18 10.39 10.07
N HIS A 148 -1.62 10.96 11.12
CA HIS A 148 -0.73 12.12 11.07
C HIS A 148 0.72 11.71 11.32
N THR A 149 1.22 10.75 10.54
CA THR A 149 2.64 10.38 10.56
C THR A 149 3.41 11.34 9.67
N GLN A 150 4.24 12.18 10.27
CA GLN A 150 5.04 13.18 9.56
C GLN A 150 6.44 12.66 9.21
N PHE A 151 6.99 13.22 8.11
CA PHE A 151 8.35 13.03 7.65
C PHE A 151 8.91 14.40 7.26
N ALA A 152 9.48 15.13 8.23
CA ALA A 152 10.02 16.47 8.02
C ALA A 152 11.40 16.38 7.37
N MET A 153 11.49 16.75 6.09
CA MET A 153 12.71 16.65 5.30
C MET A 153 13.75 17.69 5.70
N THR A 154 15.01 17.33 5.57
CA THR A 154 16.15 18.17 5.97
C THR A 154 16.44 19.29 4.98
N GLY A 155 15.94 19.20 3.75
CA GLY A 155 16.17 20.19 2.69
C GLY A 155 15.20 20.02 1.53
N ASN A 156 15.37 20.88 0.52
CA ASN A 156 14.61 20.84 -0.72
C ASN A 156 15.17 19.77 -1.67
N HIS A 157 15.02 18.51 -1.29
CA HIS A 157 15.61 17.37 -1.97
C HIS A 157 15.10 17.21 -3.40
N THR A 158 15.91 16.61 -4.27
CA THR A 158 15.42 16.07 -5.54
C THR A 158 14.60 14.83 -5.26
N ALA A 159 13.40 14.76 -5.85
CA ALA A 159 12.48 13.63 -5.71
C ALA A 159 12.06 13.08 -7.08
N TRP A 160 11.87 11.78 -7.16
CA TRP A 160 11.18 11.08 -8.25
C TRP A 160 9.82 10.67 -7.73
N TRP A 161 8.78 11.28 -8.29
CA TRP A 161 7.43 11.18 -7.77
C TRP A 161 6.40 11.04 -8.88
N ILE A 162 5.25 10.48 -8.53
CA ILE A 162 4.03 10.49 -9.33
C ILE A 162 2.90 11.12 -8.52
N PRO A 163 1.88 11.72 -9.18
CA PRO A 163 0.72 12.30 -8.51
C PRO A 163 0.05 11.34 -7.52
N GLY A 164 -0.37 11.85 -6.39
CA GLY A 164 -1.18 11.14 -5.43
C GLY A 164 -2.60 10.94 -5.97
N ASP A 165 -3.01 9.69 -6.12
CA ASP A 165 -4.29 9.30 -6.68
C ASP A 165 -4.82 8.04 -6.01
N TYR A 166 -6.14 7.97 -5.74
CA TYR A 166 -6.74 6.81 -5.07
C TYR A 166 -7.03 5.64 -6.00
N ASP A 167 -7.07 5.88 -7.32
CA ASP A 167 -7.52 4.90 -8.30
C ASP A 167 -6.39 4.30 -9.14
N THR A 168 -5.26 4.99 -9.28
CA THR A 168 -4.17 4.58 -10.17
C THR A 168 -2.79 4.92 -9.65
N GLN A 169 -1.77 4.15 -10.08
CA GLN A 169 -0.34 4.40 -9.89
C GLN A 169 0.40 4.38 -11.25
N GLU A 170 -0.29 4.62 -12.34
CA GLU A 170 0.25 4.43 -13.69
C GLU A 170 0.69 5.74 -14.36
N TYR A 171 0.92 6.79 -13.59
CA TYR A 171 1.52 8.03 -14.08
C TYR A 171 3.01 7.87 -14.36
N ASP A 172 3.52 8.66 -15.31
CA ASP A 172 4.96 8.79 -15.52
C ASP A 172 5.63 9.49 -14.33
N TYR A 173 6.85 9.06 -13.99
CA TYR A 173 7.63 9.71 -12.93
C TYR A 173 8.10 11.10 -13.35
N THR A 174 7.91 12.04 -12.45
CA THR A 174 8.45 13.40 -12.55
C THR A 174 9.65 13.54 -11.62
N GLU A 175 10.76 14.08 -12.14
CA GLU A 175 11.93 14.45 -11.33
C GLU A 175 11.88 15.95 -11.06
N SER A 176 11.91 16.36 -9.79
CA SER A 176 11.97 17.76 -9.39
C SER A 176 12.45 17.95 -7.96
N HIS A 177 12.73 19.18 -7.56
CA HIS A 177 12.82 19.52 -6.15
C HIS A 177 11.43 19.48 -5.47
N LEU A 178 11.40 19.22 -4.16
CA LEU A 178 10.15 19.13 -3.38
C LEU A 178 9.31 20.39 -3.50
N SER A 179 9.93 21.58 -3.48
CA SER A 179 9.22 22.87 -3.62
C SER A 179 8.56 23.10 -4.98
N GLU A 180 8.88 22.29 -5.99
CA GLU A 180 8.36 22.42 -7.35
C GLU A 180 7.15 21.51 -7.61
N ILE A 181 6.87 20.54 -6.72
CA ILE A 181 5.80 19.56 -6.90
C ILE A 181 4.47 20.23 -7.20
N ARG A 182 4.05 21.24 -6.42
CA ARG A 182 2.78 21.96 -6.64
C ARG A 182 2.70 22.57 -8.04
N LYS A 183 3.80 23.14 -8.52
CA LYS A 183 3.85 23.80 -9.83
C LYS A 183 3.75 22.80 -10.97
N LEU A 184 4.41 21.64 -10.82
CA LEU A 184 4.50 20.61 -11.86
C LEU A 184 3.33 19.62 -11.81
N MET A 185 2.57 19.58 -10.72
CA MET A 185 1.46 18.65 -10.53
C MET A 185 0.44 18.63 -11.69
N PRO A 186 0.00 19.76 -12.26
CA PRO A 186 -0.96 19.74 -13.37
C PRO A 186 -0.44 19.03 -14.62
N GLU A 187 0.87 19.11 -14.89
CA GLU A 187 1.51 18.48 -16.06
C GLU A 187 1.83 17.01 -15.80
N ALA A 188 2.00 16.61 -14.53
CA ALA A 188 2.27 15.24 -14.12
C ALA A 188 1.01 14.35 -14.18
N TYR A 189 -0.19 14.93 -14.16
CA TYR A 189 -1.45 14.23 -14.40
C TYR A 189 -1.60 13.95 -15.90
N THR A 190 -1.01 12.87 -16.37
CA THR A 190 -1.17 12.38 -17.74
C THR A 190 -2.50 11.63 -17.88
N ASP A 191 -2.94 11.39 -19.12
CA ASP A 191 -4.18 10.64 -19.39
C ASP A 191 -4.12 9.25 -18.77
N ASN A 192 -5.12 8.91 -18.00
CA ASN A 192 -5.27 7.61 -17.36
C ASN A 192 -6.74 7.19 -17.30
N LEU A 193 -7.00 5.90 -17.11
CA LEU A 193 -8.33 5.31 -17.18
C LEU A 193 -9.26 5.79 -16.06
N SER A 194 -8.74 5.96 -14.87
CA SER A 194 -9.47 6.44 -13.71
C SER A 194 -8.55 7.34 -12.89
N GLN A 195 -9.07 8.45 -12.40
CA GLN A 195 -8.30 9.46 -11.69
C GLN A 195 -9.11 10.02 -10.53
N THR A 196 -8.60 9.90 -9.31
CA THR A 196 -9.16 10.54 -8.11
C THR A 196 -8.06 11.25 -7.33
N LYS A 197 -7.74 12.45 -7.80
CA LYS A 197 -6.79 13.38 -7.17
C LYS A 197 -7.28 13.83 -5.80
N PHE A 198 -6.40 13.86 -4.80
CA PHE A 198 -6.74 14.34 -3.47
C PHE A 198 -6.04 15.64 -3.04
N SER A 199 -4.91 16.02 -3.67
CA SER A 199 -4.15 17.21 -3.28
C SER A 199 -3.29 17.73 -4.43
N ASP A 200 -2.95 19.04 -4.41
CA ASP A 200 -2.02 19.66 -5.34
C ASP A 200 -0.55 19.37 -5.02
N THR A 201 -0.27 18.75 -3.87
CA THR A 201 1.06 18.36 -3.40
C THR A 201 1.11 16.91 -2.94
N GLY A 202 0.05 16.16 -3.21
CA GLY A 202 -0.04 14.74 -2.89
C GLY A 202 0.79 13.89 -3.84
N VAL A 203 1.55 12.94 -3.30
CA VAL A 203 2.36 12.01 -4.08
C VAL A 203 2.14 10.58 -3.63
N GLN A 204 2.40 9.63 -4.53
CA GLN A 204 2.35 8.20 -4.23
C GLN A 204 3.55 7.77 -3.38
N THR A 205 3.41 6.65 -2.68
CA THR A 205 4.52 5.84 -2.20
C THR A 205 4.75 4.66 -3.18
N SER A 206 5.95 4.18 -3.38
CA SER A 206 7.19 4.57 -2.72
C SER A 206 7.75 5.86 -3.30
N LEU A 207 8.09 6.79 -2.41
CA LEU A 207 8.70 8.06 -2.81
C LEU A 207 10.21 7.98 -2.68
N GLN A 208 10.92 8.18 -3.80
CA GLN A 208 12.39 8.20 -3.82
C GLN A 208 12.90 9.64 -3.83
N MET A 209 13.90 9.93 -2.98
CA MET A 209 14.53 11.24 -2.89
C MET A 209 16.05 11.12 -2.86
N LYS A 210 16.73 12.21 -3.23
CA LYS A 210 18.18 12.40 -3.09
C LYS A 210 18.45 13.76 -2.46
N THR A 211 19.26 13.74 -1.40
CA THR A 211 19.72 14.97 -0.73
C THR A 211 20.92 15.60 -1.46
N ASP A 212 21.16 16.89 -1.27
CA ASP A 212 22.29 17.59 -1.87
C ASP A 212 23.65 17.03 -1.40
N ASP A 213 23.70 16.48 -0.20
CA ASP A 213 24.90 15.87 0.38
C ASP A 213 25.03 14.37 0.09
N GLY A 214 24.21 13.84 -0.83
CA GLY A 214 24.37 12.55 -1.48
C GLY A 214 23.70 11.36 -0.79
N LEU A 215 22.76 11.59 0.14
CA LEU A 215 21.94 10.51 0.68
C LEU A 215 20.75 10.22 -0.25
N TYR A 216 20.40 8.95 -0.35
CA TYR A 216 19.18 8.46 -0.98
C TYR A 216 18.20 8.06 0.12
N ILE A 217 16.96 8.52 0.00
CA ILE A 217 15.89 8.28 0.99
C ILE A 217 14.69 7.73 0.26
N ASN A 218 14.10 6.65 0.78
CA ASN A 218 12.86 6.09 0.26
C ASN A 218 11.81 6.06 1.38
N LEU A 219 10.64 6.61 1.11
CA LEU A 219 9.49 6.56 2.03
C LEU A 219 8.44 5.61 1.45
N HIS A 220 8.03 4.63 2.25
CA HIS A 220 7.02 3.65 1.86
C HIS A 220 6.32 3.04 3.08
N GLU A 221 5.63 1.94 2.88
CA GLU A 221 4.96 1.15 3.90
C GLU A 221 5.21 -0.35 3.72
N ALA A 222 4.98 -1.13 4.77
CA ALA A 222 5.06 -2.58 4.73
C ALA A 222 3.96 -3.22 5.58
N ALA A 223 3.64 -4.49 5.29
CA ALA A 223 2.57 -5.23 5.96
C ALA A 223 1.23 -4.48 5.94
N LEU A 224 0.83 -4.02 4.76
CA LEU A 224 -0.47 -3.39 4.53
C LEU A 224 -1.57 -4.47 4.60
N ILE A 225 -2.04 -4.73 5.81
CA ILE A 225 -3.05 -5.74 6.12
C ILE A 225 -4.14 -5.08 6.95
N ASP A 226 -5.39 -5.18 6.49
CA ASP A 226 -6.59 -4.69 7.19
C ASP A 226 -6.52 -3.20 7.59
N TYR A 227 -5.93 -2.39 6.70
CA TYR A 227 -5.74 -0.96 6.88
C TYR A 227 -5.67 -0.25 5.52
N SER A 228 -5.88 1.07 5.49
CA SER A 228 -5.78 1.86 4.26
C SER A 228 -4.34 2.06 3.80
N CYS A 229 -4.12 2.06 2.49
CA CYS A 229 -2.80 2.35 1.93
C CYS A 229 -2.43 3.83 2.11
N MET A 230 -1.13 4.07 2.24
CA MET A 230 -0.56 5.38 2.47
C MET A 230 -0.12 6.07 1.18
N HIS A 231 -0.60 7.28 0.99
CA HIS A 231 -0.01 8.32 0.15
C HIS A 231 0.69 9.34 1.06
N LEU A 232 1.34 10.31 0.47
CA LEU A 232 1.99 11.40 1.19
C LEU A 232 1.47 12.74 0.69
N ASN A 233 1.15 13.66 1.61
CA ASN A 233 0.81 15.03 1.28
C ASN A 233 1.93 15.95 1.76
N LEU A 234 2.42 16.84 0.90
CA LEU A 234 3.54 17.71 1.19
C LEU A 234 3.07 19.11 1.64
N ASP A 235 3.45 19.52 2.83
CA ASP A 235 3.58 20.94 3.15
C ASP A 235 4.84 21.49 2.44
N ASP A 236 4.65 22.06 1.28
CA ASP A 236 5.72 22.54 0.40
C ASP A 236 6.44 23.80 0.92
N LYS A 237 5.93 24.44 1.97
CA LYS A 237 6.57 25.58 2.65
C LYS A 237 7.56 25.12 3.70
N ASN A 238 7.18 24.11 4.48
CA ASN A 238 7.98 23.58 5.59
C ASN A 238 8.75 22.32 5.19
N LEU A 239 8.52 21.77 4.00
CA LEU A 239 9.08 20.52 3.48
C LEU A 239 8.79 19.32 4.40
N ILE A 240 7.53 19.20 4.81
CA ILE A 240 7.04 18.12 5.67
C ILE A 240 6.05 17.29 4.87
N PHE A 241 6.38 16.02 4.65
CA PHE A 241 5.38 15.05 4.22
C PHE A 241 4.57 14.58 5.42
N GLU A 242 3.28 14.38 5.22
CA GLU A 242 2.40 13.74 6.17
C GLU A 242 1.66 12.59 5.46
N SER A 243 1.45 11.50 6.16
CA SER A 243 0.65 10.38 5.64
C SER A 243 -0.73 10.87 5.24
N TRP A 244 -1.22 10.34 4.12
CA TRP A 244 -2.54 10.62 3.60
C TRP A 244 -3.16 9.30 3.14
N LEU A 245 -4.10 8.80 3.90
CA LEU A 245 -4.63 7.46 3.68
C LEU A 245 -5.78 7.46 2.67
N THR A 246 -5.91 6.36 1.91
CA THR A 246 -7.05 6.14 1.02
C THR A 246 -8.34 5.99 1.82
N PRO A 247 -9.40 6.78 1.56
CA PRO A 247 -10.65 6.69 2.28
C PRO A 247 -11.52 5.52 1.81
N ASP A 248 -12.37 5.01 2.71
CA ASP A 248 -13.53 4.23 2.32
C ASP A 248 -14.64 5.13 1.72
N ALA A 249 -15.75 4.54 1.27
CA ALA A 249 -16.89 5.27 0.70
C ALA A 249 -17.54 6.28 1.68
N GLN A 250 -17.21 6.25 2.96
CA GLN A 250 -17.68 7.15 4.00
C GLN A 250 -16.63 8.17 4.44
N GLY A 251 -15.45 8.14 3.82
CA GLY A 251 -14.33 9.02 4.14
C GLY A 251 -13.46 8.53 5.32
N ASN A 252 -13.68 7.32 5.84
CA ASN A 252 -12.89 6.76 6.93
C ASN A 252 -11.66 6.02 6.38
N LYS A 253 -10.59 5.97 7.19
CA LYS A 253 -9.29 5.41 6.79
C LYS A 253 -8.97 4.06 7.43
N GLY A 254 -9.72 3.66 8.44
CA GLY A 254 -9.58 2.37 9.10
C GLY A 254 -10.69 2.12 10.11
N ARG A 255 -11.15 0.87 10.17
CA ARG A 255 -12.14 0.40 11.15
C ARG A 255 -11.48 -0.69 11.96
N LEU A 256 -11.06 -0.35 13.16
CA LEU A 256 -10.16 -1.18 13.95
C LEU A 256 -10.83 -1.69 15.23
N GLN A 257 -10.36 -2.86 15.66
CA GLN A 257 -10.70 -3.46 16.96
C GLN A 257 -9.41 -3.82 17.68
N ALA A 258 -9.20 -3.25 18.87
CA ALA A 258 -8.08 -3.61 19.71
C ALA A 258 -8.24 -5.05 20.30
N PRO A 259 -7.16 -5.87 20.41
CA PRO A 259 -5.80 -5.51 20.06
C PRO A 259 -5.55 -5.53 18.53
N CYS A 260 -4.86 -4.52 18.01
CA CYS A 260 -4.50 -4.42 16.60
C CYS A 260 -3.28 -3.52 16.40
N HIS A 261 -2.83 -3.36 15.17
CA HIS A 261 -1.74 -2.47 14.80
C HIS A 261 -1.94 -1.89 13.39
N SER A 262 -1.29 -0.76 13.11
CA SER A 262 -1.17 -0.22 11.77
C SER A 262 -0.15 -1.01 10.93
N PRO A 263 -0.11 -0.83 9.60
CA PRO A 263 1.05 -1.16 8.79
C PRO A 263 2.31 -0.44 9.30
N TRP A 264 3.47 -0.89 8.83
CA TRP A 264 4.72 -0.19 9.07
C TRP A 264 4.86 1.00 8.11
N ARG A 265 5.26 2.15 8.64
CA ARG A 265 5.75 3.28 7.86
C ARG A 265 7.26 3.13 7.78
N THR A 266 7.80 3.13 6.55
CA THR A 266 9.20 2.76 6.32
C THR A 266 10.02 3.91 5.80
N ILE A 267 11.27 3.98 6.25
CA ILE A 267 12.29 4.90 5.77
C ILE A 267 13.52 4.06 5.46
N ILE A 268 13.89 3.96 4.19
CA ILE A 268 15.16 3.37 3.76
C ILE A 268 16.11 4.52 3.47
N VAL A 269 17.37 4.42 3.91
CA VAL A 269 18.39 5.46 3.69
C VAL A 269 19.76 4.86 3.46
N SER A 270 20.44 5.38 2.44
CA SER A 270 21.84 5.01 2.13
C SER A 270 22.58 6.16 1.42
N ASP A 271 23.88 6.13 1.41
CA ASP A 271 24.76 6.95 0.57
C ASP A 271 25.06 6.26 -0.79
N ASP A 272 24.42 5.13 -1.08
CA ASP A 272 24.46 4.43 -2.37
C ASP A 272 23.04 4.10 -2.86
N ALA A 273 22.67 4.59 -4.04
CA ALA A 273 21.34 4.33 -4.64
C ALA A 273 21.05 2.83 -4.83
N ARG A 274 22.06 2.01 -5.02
CA ARG A 274 21.91 0.56 -5.23
C ARG A 274 21.39 -0.16 -3.98
N ASP A 275 21.69 0.38 -2.80
CA ASP A 275 21.23 -0.19 -1.53
C ASP A 275 19.72 -0.07 -1.37
N ILE A 276 19.09 0.98 -1.93
CA ILE A 276 17.63 1.13 -1.96
C ILE A 276 17.01 -0.05 -2.72
N LEU A 277 17.54 -0.40 -3.89
CA LEU A 277 17.04 -1.53 -4.69
C LEU A 277 17.31 -2.89 -4.06
N SER A 278 18.42 -3.02 -3.34
CA SER A 278 18.83 -4.30 -2.73
C SER A 278 18.22 -4.54 -1.35
N SER A 279 17.65 -3.50 -0.71
CA SER A 279 17.05 -3.59 0.61
C SER A 279 15.98 -4.68 0.68
N LYS A 280 15.95 -5.39 1.80
CA LYS A 280 14.93 -6.39 2.11
C LYS A 280 14.08 -5.97 3.32
N LEU A 281 14.17 -4.70 3.71
CA LEU A 281 13.45 -4.13 4.84
C LEU A 281 11.94 -4.37 4.74
N ILE A 282 11.33 -4.12 3.57
CA ILE A 282 9.90 -4.34 3.35
C ILE A 282 9.51 -5.80 3.59
N LEU A 283 10.33 -6.76 3.11
CA LEU A 283 10.07 -8.19 3.34
C LEU A 283 10.25 -8.58 4.81
N ASN A 284 11.26 -8.04 5.47
CA ASN A 284 11.57 -8.30 6.88
C ASN A 284 10.53 -7.75 7.86
N LEU A 285 9.77 -6.74 7.46
CA LEU A 285 8.69 -6.15 8.27
C LEU A 285 7.34 -6.85 8.10
N ASN A 286 7.23 -7.78 7.15
CA ASN A 286 6.04 -8.61 6.99
C ASN A 286 6.10 -9.84 7.91
N GLU A 287 4.92 -10.35 8.24
CA GLU A 287 4.81 -11.59 9.02
C GLU A 287 5.29 -12.80 8.19
N PRO A 288 5.79 -13.85 8.83
CA PRO A 288 6.16 -15.08 8.15
C PRO A 288 5.00 -15.70 7.36
N CYS A 289 5.32 -16.44 6.30
CA CYS A 289 4.34 -17.20 5.53
C CYS A 289 3.55 -18.16 6.46
N LYS A 290 2.22 -18.10 6.39
CA LYS A 290 1.32 -18.94 7.20
C LYS A 290 0.90 -20.24 6.52
N LEU A 291 1.27 -20.41 5.24
CA LEU A 291 0.94 -21.63 4.50
C LEU A 291 1.87 -22.77 4.91
N GLU A 292 1.30 -23.92 5.27
CA GLU A 292 2.07 -25.11 5.66
C GLU A 292 2.81 -25.72 4.47
N ASP A 293 2.17 -25.77 3.30
CA ASP A 293 2.78 -26.22 2.04
C ASP A 293 2.75 -25.11 0.99
N THR A 294 3.94 -24.76 0.50
CA THR A 294 4.13 -23.73 -0.56
C THR A 294 4.70 -24.35 -1.84
N SER A 295 4.79 -25.67 -1.94
CA SER A 295 5.41 -26.37 -3.09
C SER A 295 4.64 -26.19 -4.40
N TRP A 296 3.37 -25.86 -4.31
CA TRP A 296 2.49 -25.58 -5.45
C TRP A 296 2.68 -24.17 -6.03
N ILE A 297 3.24 -23.23 -5.29
CA ILE A 297 3.52 -21.86 -5.77
C ILE A 297 4.70 -21.92 -6.73
N LYS A 298 4.47 -21.61 -8.00
CA LYS A 298 5.52 -21.59 -9.04
C LYS A 298 5.37 -20.34 -9.89
N PRO A 299 6.44 -19.58 -10.10
CA PRO A 299 6.46 -18.50 -11.09
C PRO A 299 6.18 -19.06 -12.49
N VAL A 300 5.41 -18.31 -13.27
CA VAL A 300 5.05 -18.69 -14.64
C VAL A 300 5.38 -17.55 -15.60
N LYS A 301 5.71 -17.91 -16.84
CA LYS A 301 5.79 -16.97 -17.96
C LYS A 301 4.47 -17.01 -18.70
N TYR A 302 3.84 -15.85 -18.86
CA TYR A 302 2.59 -15.77 -19.60
C TYR A 302 2.63 -14.67 -20.67
N ILE A 303 1.74 -14.79 -21.64
CA ILE A 303 1.45 -13.77 -22.66
C ILE A 303 -0.01 -13.36 -22.55
N GLY A 304 -0.31 -12.08 -22.73
CA GLY A 304 -1.64 -11.52 -22.54
C GLY A 304 -2.27 -11.03 -23.83
N VAL A 305 -3.54 -11.36 -24.07
CA VAL A 305 -4.33 -10.85 -25.20
C VAL A 305 -4.56 -9.33 -25.10
N TRP A 306 -4.53 -8.78 -23.91
CA TRP A 306 -4.72 -7.34 -23.62
C TRP A 306 -3.80 -6.40 -24.43
N TRP A 307 -2.66 -6.89 -24.91
CA TRP A 307 -1.81 -6.11 -25.81
C TRP A 307 -2.53 -5.58 -27.05
N GLU A 308 -3.51 -6.32 -27.57
CA GLU A 308 -4.30 -5.85 -28.71
C GLU A 308 -5.23 -4.69 -28.33
N MET A 309 -5.66 -4.61 -27.07
CA MET A 309 -6.46 -3.51 -26.56
C MET A 309 -5.60 -2.26 -26.38
N ILE A 310 -4.47 -2.38 -25.71
CA ILE A 310 -3.57 -1.26 -25.39
C ILE A 310 -2.81 -0.77 -26.64
N ALA A 311 -2.11 -1.65 -27.35
CA ALA A 311 -1.28 -1.28 -28.49
C ALA A 311 -2.03 -1.30 -29.83
N GLY A 312 -3.09 -2.10 -29.95
CA GLY A 312 -3.87 -2.29 -31.16
C GLY A 312 -5.16 -1.47 -31.25
N ASN A 313 -5.48 -0.66 -30.23
CA ASN A 313 -6.72 0.12 -30.12
C ASN A 313 -7.98 -0.72 -30.34
N ARG A 314 -8.00 -1.94 -29.80
CA ARG A 314 -9.16 -2.81 -29.85
C ARG A 314 -9.97 -2.73 -28.58
N PRO A 315 -11.31 -2.93 -28.61
CA PRO A 315 -12.14 -2.87 -27.43
C PRO A 315 -12.01 -4.14 -26.57
N TRP A 316 -12.16 -4.00 -25.25
CA TRP A 316 -12.41 -5.16 -24.37
C TRP A 316 -13.83 -5.71 -24.55
N ALA A 317 -14.77 -4.85 -24.97
CA ALA A 317 -16.18 -5.14 -25.14
C ALA A 317 -16.46 -6.05 -26.35
N TYR A 318 -17.44 -6.94 -26.20
CA TYR A 318 -17.96 -7.80 -27.29
C TYR A 318 -18.91 -7.05 -28.24
N THR A 319 -19.67 -6.09 -27.71
CA THR A 319 -20.75 -5.42 -28.44
C THR A 319 -20.75 -3.90 -28.21
N TRP A 320 -21.40 -3.16 -29.11
CA TRP A 320 -21.73 -1.74 -28.90
C TRP A 320 -23.21 -1.51 -28.58
N ASP A 321 -24.02 -2.59 -28.45
CA ASP A 321 -25.45 -2.47 -28.24
C ASP A 321 -25.84 -2.01 -26.83
N PHE A 322 -24.91 -2.11 -25.85
CA PHE A 322 -25.18 -1.80 -24.46
C PHE A 322 -24.38 -0.59 -23.97
N PRO A 323 -25.01 0.61 -23.90
CA PRO A 323 -24.36 1.79 -23.32
C PRO A 323 -24.24 1.71 -21.79
N SER A 324 -24.99 0.80 -21.16
CA SER A 324 -24.93 0.50 -19.73
C SER A 324 -25.22 -0.98 -19.50
N VAL A 325 -24.48 -1.56 -18.57
CA VAL A 325 -24.58 -2.98 -18.20
C VAL A 325 -24.97 -3.12 -16.75
N LYS A 326 -25.86 -4.07 -16.47
CA LYS A 326 -26.21 -4.48 -15.13
C LYS A 326 -26.26 -6.00 -15.03
N LEU A 327 -25.42 -6.52 -14.14
CA LEU A 327 -25.31 -7.96 -13.91
C LEU A 327 -26.69 -8.58 -13.57
N GLY A 328 -27.05 -9.68 -14.26
CA GLY A 328 -28.30 -10.40 -14.10
C GLY A 328 -29.51 -9.77 -14.83
N GLU A 329 -29.37 -8.55 -15.39
CA GLU A 329 -30.45 -7.89 -16.15
C GLU A 329 -30.12 -7.73 -17.64
N THR A 330 -28.85 -7.54 -17.99
CA THR A 330 -28.42 -7.37 -19.39
C THR A 330 -28.38 -8.71 -20.13
N ASP A 331 -29.18 -8.83 -21.20
CA ASP A 331 -29.33 -10.06 -21.97
C ASP A 331 -28.38 -10.10 -23.17
N TYR A 332 -27.18 -10.67 -22.96
CA TYR A 332 -26.14 -10.80 -23.99
C TYR A 332 -26.53 -11.75 -25.14
N SER A 333 -27.56 -12.59 -25.00
CA SER A 333 -28.03 -13.45 -26.12
C SER A 333 -28.61 -12.65 -27.28
N LYS A 334 -29.00 -11.41 -27.06
CA LYS A 334 -29.52 -10.47 -28.06
C LYS A 334 -28.48 -9.52 -28.61
N ALA A 335 -27.28 -9.50 -28.05
CA ALA A 335 -26.21 -8.60 -28.47
C ALA A 335 -25.61 -9.03 -29.82
N LYS A 336 -25.28 -8.05 -30.67
CA LYS A 336 -24.51 -8.27 -31.87
C LYS A 336 -23.02 -8.07 -31.63
N PRO A 337 -22.17 -9.00 -32.14
CA PRO A 337 -20.73 -8.81 -32.01
C PRO A 337 -20.30 -7.55 -32.77
N ASN A 338 -19.40 -6.76 -32.14
CA ASN A 338 -18.82 -5.57 -32.80
C ASN A 338 -17.78 -5.94 -33.89
N GLY A 339 -17.39 -7.21 -33.98
CA GLY A 339 -16.41 -7.72 -34.96
C GLY A 339 -14.95 -7.32 -34.66
N GLN A 340 -14.70 -6.63 -33.54
CA GLN A 340 -13.38 -6.12 -33.15
C GLN A 340 -12.87 -6.72 -31.84
N HIS A 341 -13.70 -7.46 -31.11
CA HIS A 341 -13.39 -8.09 -29.84
C HIS A 341 -12.21 -9.08 -29.96
N PRO A 342 -11.03 -8.82 -29.34
CA PRO A 342 -9.86 -9.67 -29.53
C PRO A 342 -9.86 -10.91 -28.61
N ALA A 343 -10.60 -10.90 -27.50
CA ALA A 343 -10.72 -12.04 -26.60
C ALA A 343 -11.68 -13.12 -27.13
N ASN A 344 -11.69 -13.34 -28.45
CA ASN A 344 -12.52 -14.36 -29.09
C ASN A 344 -11.77 -15.69 -29.29
N THR A 345 -12.50 -16.79 -29.43
CA THR A 345 -11.97 -18.15 -29.57
C THR A 345 -10.89 -18.29 -30.65
N LYS A 346 -11.11 -17.69 -31.84
CA LYS A 346 -10.14 -17.78 -32.93
C LYS A 346 -8.82 -17.09 -32.62
N ASN A 347 -8.87 -15.92 -32.05
CA ASN A 347 -7.68 -15.15 -31.72
C ASN A 347 -6.93 -15.76 -30.55
N VAL A 348 -7.64 -16.19 -29.52
CA VAL A 348 -7.01 -16.81 -28.33
C VAL A 348 -6.25 -18.09 -28.70
N LYS A 349 -6.76 -18.89 -29.68
CA LYS A 349 -6.01 -20.03 -30.21
C LYS A 349 -4.66 -19.62 -30.81
N ARG A 350 -4.57 -18.47 -31.49
CA ARG A 350 -3.28 -17.95 -32.00
C ARG A 350 -2.29 -17.63 -30.86
N TYR A 351 -2.78 -17.06 -29.77
CA TYR A 351 -1.96 -16.80 -28.57
C TYR A 351 -1.51 -18.10 -27.91
N ILE A 352 -2.37 -19.11 -27.84
CA ILE A 352 -2.01 -20.45 -27.34
C ILE A 352 -0.93 -21.10 -28.23
N ASP A 353 -1.06 -21.01 -29.55
CA ASP A 353 -0.05 -21.53 -30.50
C ASP A 353 1.30 -20.81 -30.33
N PHE A 354 1.26 -19.51 -30.17
CA PHE A 354 2.46 -18.71 -29.91
C PHE A 354 3.10 -19.10 -28.56
N ALA A 355 2.32 -19.19 -27.50
CA ALA A 355 2.79 -19.60 -26.19
C ALA A 355 3.47 -20.98 -26.22
N ALA A 356 2.83 -21.97 -26.86
CA ALA A 356 3.38 -23.31 -27.02
C ALA A 356 4.69 -23.32 -27.78
N THR A 357 4.79 -22.51 -28.85
CA THR A 357 5.98 -22.44 -29.71
C THR A 357 7.16 -21.77 -29.01
N HIS A 358 6.89 -20.76 -28.19
CA HIS A 358 7.92 -19.89 -27.59
C HIS A 358 8.17 -20.16 -26.10
N GLY A 359 7.62 -21.22 -25.52
CA GLY A 359 7.89 -21.66 -24.17
C GLY A 359 7.30 -20.73 -23.09
N PHE A 360 6.09 -20.21 -23.35
CA PHE A 360 5.27 -19.59 -22.33
C PHE A 360 4.40 -20.66 -21.65
N ASP A 361 4.22 -20.54 -20.35
CA ASP A 361 3.45 -21.50 -19.57
C ASP A 361 1.95 -21.25 -19.69
N GLN A 362 1.55 -19.98 -19.86
CA GLN A 362 0.16 -19.57 -19.77
C GLN A 362 -0.21 -18.46 -20.78
N VAL A 363 -1.50 -18.34 -21.06
CA VAL A 363 -2.13 -17.25 -21.80
C VAL A 363 -3.17 -16.57 -20.93
N LEU A 364 -2.95 -15.30 -20.64
CA LEU A 364 -3.92 -14.43 -19.95
C LEU A 364 -4.90 -13.85 -20.97
N VAL A 365 -6.20 -13.95 -20.68
CA VAL A 365 -7.23 -13.39 -21.54
C VAL A 365 -8.08 -12.40 -20.75
N GLU A 366 -7.76 -11.12 -20.84
CA GLU A 366 -8.66 -10.05 -20.42
C GLU A 366 -9.79 -9.91 -21.45
N GLY A 367 -10.98 -9.50 -21.02
CA GLY A 367 -12.12 -9.38 -21.92
C GLY A 367 -12.85 -10.69 -22.25
N TRP A 368 -12.56 -11.79 -21.54
CA TRP A 368 -13.17 -13.10 -21.82
C TRP A 368 -14.63 -13.20 -21.36
N ASN A 369 -15.00 -12.47 -20.30
CA ASN A 369 -16.28 -12.53 -19.61
C ASN A 369 -17.15 -11.29 -19.88
N ILE A 370 -18.43 -11.38 -19.61
CA ILE A 370 -19.38 -10.28 -19.82
C ILE A 370 -19.16 -9.13 -18.82
N GLY A 371 -19.42 -7.88 -19.26
CA GLY A 371 -19.39 -6.67 -18.44
C GLY A 371 -18.53 -5.52 -18.98
N TRP A 372 -17.67 -5.75 -19.94
CA TRP A 372 -16.67 -4.76 -20.40
C TRP A 372 -17.22 -3.58 -21.19
N GLU A 373 -18.50 -3.58 -21.56
CA GLU A 373 -19.15 -2.48 -22.30
C GLU A 373 -19.29 -1.20 -21.47
N ASP A 374 -19.31 -1.32 -20.14
CA ASP A 374 -19.67 -0.19 -19.24
C ASP A 374 -18.75 -0.09 -18.01
N TRP A 375 -17.50 -0.54 -18.13
CA TRP A 375 -16.59 -0.57 -16.97
C TRP A 375 -15.68 0.67 -16.88
N PHE A 376 -15.32 1.19 -18.04
CA PHE A 376 -14.27 2.20 -18.18
C PHE A 376 -14.62 3.52 -17.48
N GLY A 377 -13.77 3.94 -16.54
CA GLY A 377 -13.88 5.24 -15.87
C GLY A 377 -15.10 5.44 -14.98
N LYS A 378 -15.80 4.38 -14.61
CA LYS A 378 -17.10 4.51 -13.92
C LYS A 378 -17.18 3.80 -12.57
N MET A 379 -16.21 2.96 -12.20
CA MET A 379 -16.15 2.23 -10.92
C MET A 379 -17.51 1.72 -10.43
N LYS A 380 -18.20 0.97 -11.29
CA LYS A 380 -19.57 0.52 -11.03
C LYS A 380 -19.64 -0.80 -10.30
N ASP A 381 -20.52 -0.90 -9.33
CA ASP A 381 -20.99 -2.17 -8.79
C ASP A 381 -21.78 -2.95 -9.85
N TYR A 382 -21.74 -4.31 -9.79
CA TYR A 382 -22.58 -5.22 -10.56
C TYR A 382 -22.42 -5.15 -12.09
N VAL A 383 -21.23 -4.84 -12.57
CA VAL A 383 -20.93 -4.82 -14.01
C VAL A 383 -20.40 -6.17 -14.47
N PHE A 384 -19.41 -6.72 -13.76
CA PHE A 384 -18.74 -7.95 -14.17
C PHE A 384 -19.37 -9.23 -13.60
N ASP A 385 -19.48 -10.22 -14.48
CA ASP A 385 -19.76 -11.61 -14.14
C ASP A 385 -18.46 -12.43 -14.30
N PHE A 386 -18.01 -13.05 -13.23
CA PHE A 386 -16.76 -13.80 -13.19
C PHE A 386 -16.88 -15.24 -13.66
N MET A 387 -18.03 -15.65 -14.21
CA MET A 387 -18.34 -17.03 -14.59
C MET A 387 -18.82 -17.17 -16.02
N THR A 388 -19.40 -16.10 -16.60
CA THR A 388 -20.06 -16.17 -17.91
C THR A 388 -19.16 -15.61 -19.00
N PRO A 389 -18.65 -16.45 -19.92
CA PRO A 389 -17.88 -15.99 -21.07
C PRO A 389 -18.78 -15.22 -22.06
N TYR A 390 -18.15 -14.36 -22.85
CA TYR A 390 -18.81 -13.79 -24.01
C TYR A 390 -19.21 -14.88 -25.03
N PRO A 391 -20.23 -14.64 -25.88
CA PRO A 391 -20.73 -15.65 -26.86
C PRO A 391 -19.67 -16.13 -27.85
N ASP A 392 -18.64 -15.35 -28.15
CA ASP A 392 -17.54 -15.69 -29.05
C ASP A 392 -16.32 -16.31 -28.36
N PHE A 393 -16.40 -16.54 -27.04
CA PHE A 393 -15.34 -17.15 -26.23
C PHE A 393 -15.75 -18.56 -25.76
N ASP A 394 -15.30 -19.58 -26.49
CA ASP A 394 -15.53 -20.99 -26.14
C ASP A 394 -14.56 -21.43 -25.03
N LEU A 395 -14.91 -21.14 -23.77
CA LEU A 395 -14.08 -21.47 -22.61
C LEU A 395 -13.70 -22.95 -22.52
N PRO A 396 -14.65 -23.95 -22.65
CA PRO A 396 -14.30 -25.36 -22.63
C PRO A 396 -13.34 -25.76 -23.75
N GLY A 397 -13.66 -25.37 -25.00
CA GLY A 397 -12.86 -25.73 -26.17
C GLY A 397 -11.48 -25.09 -26.16
N LEU A 398 -11.33 -23.85 -25.66
CA LEU A 398 -10.05 -23.18 -25.51
C LEU A 398 -9.19 -23.83 -24.42
N ASN A 399 -9.80 -24.22 -23.30
CA ASN A 399 -9.10 -24.90 -22.23
C ASN A 399 -8.55 -26.26 -22.69
N GLU A 400 -9.35 -27.06 -23.37
CA GLU A 400 -8.91 -28.32 -23.98
C GLU A 400 -7.79 -28.11 -25.03
N TYR A 401 -7.94 -27.10 -25.90
CA TYR A 401 -6.94 -26.76 -26.91
C TYR A 401 -5.60 -26.37 -26.30
N ALA A 402 -5.61 -25.57 -25.23
CA ALA A 402 -4.42 -25.17 -24.51
C ALA A 402 -3.72 -26.35 -23.82
N HIS A 403 -4.47 -27.19 -23.11
CA HIS A 403 -3.94 -28.37 -22.46
C HIS A 403 -3.29 -29.36 -23.43
N ASN A 404 -3.89 -29.56 -24.59
CA ASN A 404 -3.32 -30.43 -25.67
C ASN A 404 -1.95 -29.90 -26.18
N LYS A 405 -1.61 -28.64 -25.91
CA LYS A 405 -0.36 -27.99 -26.28
C LYS A 405 0.58 -27.74 -25.08
N ASN A 406 0.26 -28.30 -23.90
CA ASN A 406 0.96 -28.06 -22.64
C ASN A 406 1.02 -26.58 -22.24
N VAL A 407 0.00 -25.80 -22.59
CA VAL A 407 -0.20 -24.42 -22.18
C VAL A 407 -1.45 -24.38 -21.30
N LYS A 408 -1.51 -23.49 -20.32
CA LYS A 408 -2.73 -23.23 -19.55
C LYS A 408 -3.29 -21.85 -19.88
N LEU A 409 -4.58 -21.70 -19.69
CA LEU A 409 -5.16 -20.37 -19.62
C LEU A 409 -4.98 -19.83 -18.20
N MET A 410 -4.69 -18.52 -18.07
CA MET A 410 -4.70 -17.78 -16.83
C MET A 410 -6.03 -17.04 -16.72
N MET A 411 -6.69 -17.16 -15.59
CA MET A 411 -7.94 -16.46 -15.34
C MET A 411 -7.71 -14.97 -15.13
N TYR A 412 -8.69 -14.17 -15.49
CA TYR A 412 -8.73 -12.73 -15.22
C TYR A 412 -10.03 -12.34 -14.53
N HIS A 413 -9.93 -11.65 -13.41
CA HIS A 413 -11.04 -11.13 -12.64
C HIS A 413 -10.96 -9.60 -12.55
N GLU A 414 -11.58 -8.90 -13.52
CA GLU A 414 -11.74 -7.45 -13.44
C GLU A 414 -12.78 -7.08 -12.38
N THR A 415 -12.38 -6.32 -11.37
CA THR A 415 -13.29 -5.95 -10.26
C THR A 415 -14.01 -4.64 -10.50
N SER A 416 -13.56 -3.78 -11.42
CA SER A 416 -14.03 -2.40 -11.59
C SER A 416 -14.02 -1.61 -10.27
N SER A 417 -13.03 -1.86 -9.41
CA SER A 417 -12.95 -1.32 -8.04
C SER A 417 -14.13 -1.68 -7.13
N SER A 418 -14.96 -2.64 -7.53
CA SER A 418 -16.10 -3.12 -6.73
C SER A 418 -15.75 -4.39 -5.95
N VAL A 419 -15.08 -4.20 -4.81
CA VAL A 419 -14.76 -5.30 -3.86
C VAL A 419 -16.03 -6.06 -3.49
N ARG A 420 -17.13 -5.37 -3.23
CA ARG A 420 -18.41 -5.96 -2.84
C ARG A 420 -18.99 -6.91 -3.88
N ASN A 421 -18.90 -6.56 -5.18
CA ASN A 421 -19.35 -7.43 -6.25
C ASN A 421 -18.44 -8.66 -6.36
N TYR A 422 -17.12 -8.47 -6.27
CA TYR A 422 -16.16 -9.55 -6.35
C TYR A 422 -16.31 -10.55 -5.19
N GLU A 423 -16.34 -10.05 -3.94
CA GLU A 423 -16.49 -10.91 -2.76
C GLU A 423 -17.74 -11.77 -2.77
N ARG A 424 -18.86 -11.27 -3.31
CA ARG A 424 -20.10 -12.05 -3.43
C ARG A 424 -20.01 -13.23 -4.38
N HIS A 425 -19.17 -13.14 -5.42
CA HIS A 425 -19.09 -14.13 -6.48
C HIS A 425 -17.76 -14.90 -6.47
N MET A 426 -16.88 -14.58 -5.55
CA MET A 426 -15.51 -15.11 -5.50
C MET A 426 -15.47 -16.65 -5.40
N GLU A 427 -16.29 -17.25 -4.56
CA GLU A 427 -16.35 -18.70 -4.40
C GLU A 427 -16.79 -19.41 -5.68
N GLU A 428 -17.76 -18.86 -6.40
CA GLU A 428 -18.26 -19.40 -7.66
C GLU A 428 -17.22 -19.23 -8.77
N ALA A 429 -16.54 -18.08 -8.79
CA ALA A 429 -15.44 -17.80 -9.71
C ALA A 429 -14.27 -18.78 -9.53
N TYR A 430 -13.84 -19.03 -8.29
CA TYR A 430 -12.81 -20.03 -8.00
C TYR A 430 -13.27 -21.47 -8.25
N SER A 431 -14.56 -21.77 -8.07
CA SER A 431 -15.12 -23.07 -8.45
C SER A 431 -15.05 -23.31 -9.95
N LEU A 432 -15.30 -22.26 -10.78
CA LEU A 432 -15.10 -22.31 -12.22
C LEU A 432 -13.62 -22.55 -12.58
N MET A 433 -12.70 -21.85 -11.92
CA MET A 433 -11.27 -22.05 -12.12
C MET A 433 -10.86 -23.50 -11.85
N ASN A 434 -11.29 -24.05 -10.72
CA ASN A 434 -11.00 -25.44 -10.34
C ASN A 434 -11.57 -26.45 -11.36
N LYS A 435 -12.79 -26.21 -11.83
CA LYS A 435 -13.45 -27.06 -12.86
C LYS A 435 -12.61 -27.18 -14.13
N TYR A 436 -11.95 -26.12 -14.55
CA TYR A 436 -11.14 -26.09 -15.77
C TYR A 436 -9.63 -26.20 -15.54
N GLY A 437 -9.19 -26.43 -14.30
CA GLY A 437 -7.79 -26.61 -13.95
C GLY A 437 -6.92 -25.35 -14.07
N TYR A 438 -7.52 -24.18 -13.96
CA TYR A 438 -6.77 -22.93 -13.83
C TYR A 438 -6.00 -22.93 -12.50
N ASN A 439 -4.78 -22.47 -12.53
CA ASN A 439 -3.90 -22.42 -11.34
C ASN A 439 -3.30 -21.04 -11.09
N ALA A 440 -3.73 -20.04 -11.84
CA ALA A 440 -3.34 -18.65 -11.67
C ALA A 440 -4.48 -17.72 -12.07
N VAL A 441 -4.57 -16.56 -11.43
CA VAL A 441 -5.53 -15.48 -11.68
C VAL A 441 -4.81 -14.14 -11.57
N LYS A 442 -5.17 -13.19 -12.42
CA LYS A 442 -4.78 -11.77 -12.36
C LYS A 442 -5.98 -10.92 -11.98
#